data_9a296bfe2c625709f71e0dba02e94178
#
_entry.id   9a296bfe2c625709f71e0dba02e94178
#
_cell.length_a   1.000
_cell.length_b   1.000
_cell.length_c   1.000
_cell.angle_alpha   90.00
_cell.angle_beta   90.00
_cell.angle_gamma   90.00
#
_symmetry.space_group_name_H-M   'P 1'
#
loop_
_entity.id
_entity.type
_entity.pdbx_description
1 polymer ?
#
loop_
_entity_poly.entity_id
_entity_poly.type
_entity_poly.pdbx_seq_one_letter_code
_entity_poly.pdbx_strand_id
1 'polypeptide(L)'
;MGPKNYVAPYSHKPEYPVREIFKKTELIIRERLYQKLLFIFVLFIPLAGCDTPNLENPLPELTFKHQSIIQLDVERIQIINEFKMPFRSPNVEHLVPISPGASAERWASDILRPIGQSGIAQFVITNGSVIREDLKIQKGIKGIFSIDQSKRFKATVNVRLEIFKDQGKSIVRASASRSQTLREDASPNLQSRLWYHLVERLMKSFDREMRHQINTHLKPYIS
;
A
#
# COMPACT_ATOMS: atom_id res chain seq x y z
N MET A 1 8.02 -29.65 117.96
CA MET A 1 8.74 -29.76 116.70
C MET A 1 7.73 -30.13 115.63
N GLY A 2 7.25 -29.16 114.86
CA GLY A 2 6.22 -29.36 113.83
C GLY A 2 6.84 -29.29 112.44
N PRO A 3 6.30 -30.02 111.48
CA PRO A 3 6.86 -30.08 110.16
C PRO A 3 6.45 -28.86 109.34
N LYS A 4 7.39 -28.40 108.53
CA LYS A 4 7.24 -27.26 107.60
C LYS A 4 6.49 -27.73 106.34
N ASN A 5 5.38 -27.08 106.06
CA ASN A 5 4.66 -27.23 104.78
C ASN A 5 5.40 -26.50 103.62
N TYR A 6 5.78 -27.23 102.59
CA TYR A 6 6.23 -26.71 101.32
C TYR A 6 5.06 -26.52 100.38
N VAL A 7 4.79 -25.30 99.94
CA VAL A 7 3.83 -24.97 98.88
C VAL A 7 4.63 -24.86 97.60
N ALA A 8 4.25 -25.67 96.60
CA ALA A 8 4.83 -25.67 95.25
C ALA A 8 4.27 -24.47 94.48
N PRO A 9 5.07 -23.78 93.65
CA PRO A 9 4.57 -22.67 92.82
C PRO A 9 3.79 -23.18 91.61
N TYR A 10 2.63 -22.53 91.32
CA TYR A 10 1.79 -22.73 90.16
C TYR A 10 2.53 -22.43 88.93
N SER A 11 2.60 -23.40 87.95
CA SER A 11 3.10 -23.18 86.58
C SER A 11 2.03 -22.50 85.79
N HIS A 12 2.26 -21.23 85.43
CA HIS A 12 1.51 -20.54 84.39
C HIS A 12 1.84 -21.14 83.00
N LYS A 13 0.85 -21.85 82.39
CA LYS A 13 0.89 -22.19 80.99
C LYS A 13 0.58 -20.89 80.15
N PRO A 14 1.39 -20.51 79.20
CA PRO A 14 1.04 -19.42 78.30
C PRO A 14 -0.13 -19.85 77.41
N GLU A 15 -1.25 -19.17 77.52
CA GLU A 15 -2.39 -19.27 76.62
C GLU A 15 -1.99 -18.60 75.29
N TYR A 16 -1.63 -19.41 74.29
CA TYR A 16 -1.36 -18.89 72.93
C TYR A 16 -2.71 -18.55 72.36
N PRO A 17 -2.89 -17.29 71.80
CA PRO A 17 -4.15 -16.89 71.21
C PRO A 17 -4.28 -17.51 69.83
N VAL A 18 -4.67 -18.78 69.80
CA VAL A 18 -4.92 -19.56 68.55
C VAL A 18 -5.90 -18.80 67.60
N ARG A 19 -6.78 -18.00 68.19
CA ARG A 19 -7.77 -17.19 67.42
C ARG A 19 -7.15 -16.06 66.63
N GLU A 20 -6.04 -15.50 67.05
CA GLU A 20 -5.36 -14.44 66.29
C GLU A 20 -4.53 -14.98 65.14
N ILE A 21 -3.98 -16.17 65.29
CA ILE A 21 -3.21 -16.85 64.25
C ILE A 21 -4.15 -17.22 63.08
N PHE A 22 -5.34 -17.75 63.39
CA PHE A 22 -6.35 -18.09 62.37
C PHE A 22 -6.83 -16.84 61.60
N LYS A 23 -7.08 -15.72 62.25
CA LYS A 23 -7.47 -14.49 61.58
C LYS A 23 -6.39 -13.94 60.66
N LYS A 24 -5.12 -14.02 61.06
CA LYS A 24 -3.98 -13.57 60.30
C LYS A 24 -3.71 -14.44 59.05
N THR A 25 -3.91 -15.75 59.17
CA THR A 25 -3.78 -16.69 58.03
C THR A 25 -4.92 -16.53 57.02
N GLU A 26 -6.16 -16.29 57.44
CA GLU A 26 -7.28 -16.01 56.54
C GLU A 26 -7.06 -14.69 55.78
N LEU A 27 -6.53 -13.68 56.43
CA LEU A 27 -6.24 -12.39 55.79
C LEU A 27 -5.17 -12.51 54.69
N ILE A 28 -4.11 -13.26 54.98
CA ILE A 28 -2.99 -13.49 54.04
C ILE A 28 -3.44 -14.33 52.83
N ILE A 29 -4.28 -15.35 53.07
CA ILE A 29 -4.83 -16.21 52.00
C ILE A 29 -5.75 -15.36 51.08
N ARG A 30 -6.58 -14.49 51.68
CA ARG A 30 -7.48 -13.60 50.93
C ARG A 30 -6.74 -12.57 50.09
N GLU A 31 -5.67 -11.99 50.64
CA GLU A 31 -4.83 -11.05 49.87
C GLU A 31 -4.10 -11.74 48.71
N ARG A 32 -3.56 -12.90 48.91
CA ARG A 32 -2.91 -13.68 47.84
C ARG A 32 -3.89 -14.16 46.78
N LEU A 33 -5.14 -14.46 47.18
CA LEU A 33 -6.19 -14.82 46.23
C LEU A 33 -6.61 -13.60 45.37
N TYR A 34 -6.75 -12.42 45.99
CA TYR A 34 -7.03 -11.18 45.27
C TYR A 34 -5.91 -10.79 44.32
N GLN A 35 -4.65 -10.94 44.71
CA GLN A 35 -3.51 -10.66 43.80
C GLN A 35 -3.49 -11.62 42.60
N LYS A 36 -3.78 -12.89 42.80
CA LYS A 36 -3.88 -13.88 41.72
C LYS A 36 -5.06 -13.59 40.80
N LEU A 37 -6.22 -13.22 41.33
CA LEU A 37 -7.40 -12.83 40.59
C LEU A 37 -7.15 -11.54 39.79
N LEU A 38 -6.45 -10.57 40.36
CA LEU A 38 -6.06 -9.33 39.70
C LEU A 38 -5.08 -9.60 38.55
N PHE A 39 -4.13 -10.52 38.74
CA PHE A 39 -3.18 -10.94 37.71
C PHE A 39 -3.86 -11.68 36.55
N ILE A 40 -4.88 -12.50 36.82
CA ILE A 40 -5.68 -13.18 35.80
C ILE A 40 -6.56 -12.19 35.05
N PHE A 41 -7.10 -11.16 35.73
CA PHE A 41 -7.91 -10.12 35.13
C PHE A 41 -7.08 -9.21 34.15
N VAL A 42 -5.82 -8.93 34.52
CA VAL A 42 -4.89 -8.17 33.63
C VAL A 42 -4.49 -9.00 32.40
N LEU A 43 -4.43 -10.32 32.51
CA LEU A 43 -4.10 -11.22 31.40
C LEU A 43 -5.28 -11.39 30.40
N PHE A 44 -6.50 -11.05 30.80
CA PHE A 44 -7.73 -11.06 29.98
C PHE A 44 -8.11 -9.68 29.41
N ILE A 45 -7.18 -8.70 29.37
CA ILE A 45 -7.40 -7.54 28.56
C ILE A 45 -7.40 -8.03 27.10
N PRO A 46 -8.54 -8.07 26.40
CA PRO A 46 -8.54 -8.42 25.00
C PRO A 46 -7.59 -7.40 24.34
N LEU A 47 -6.59 -7.89 23.63
CA LEU A 47 -5.91 -7.13 22.62
C LEU A 47 -7.04 -6.63 21.70
N ALA A 48 -7.53 -5.42 21.96
CA ALA A 48 -8.35 -4.70 21.01
C ALA A 48 -7.49 -4.61 19.76
N GLY A 49 -7.70 -5.57 18.86
CA GLY A 49 -7.07 -5.55 17.55
C GLY A 49 -7.36 -4.17 16.99
N CYS A 50 -6.33 -3.44 16.60
CA CYS A 50 -6.52 -2.30 15.76
C CYS A 50 -7.28 -2.84 14.54
N ASP A 51 -8.59 -2.59 14.48
CA ASP A 51 -9.34 -2.67 13.24
C ASP A 51 -8.62 -1.72 12.29
N THR A 52 -7.80 -2.28 11.41
CA THR A 52 -7.34 -1.53 10.25
C THR A 52 -8.61 -1.04 9.57
N PRO A 53 -8.78 0.28 9.38
CA PRO A 53 -9.97 0.79 8.72
C PRO A 53 -10.07 0.07 7.38
N ASN A 54 -11.05 -0.79 7.26
CA ASN A 54 -11.37 -1.49 6.03
C ASN A 54 -11.62 -0.36 5.01
N LEU A 55 -10.78 -0.25 3.99
CA LEU A 55 -10.99 0.70 2.91
C LEU A 55 -12.33 0.32 2.29
N GLU A 56 -13.38 1.03 2.64
CA GLU A 56 -14.79 0.72 2.30
C GLU A 56 -15.04 0.57 0.80
N ASN A 57 -14.06 0.85 -0.05
CA ASN A 57 -14.02 0.52 -1.46
C ASN A 57 -12.57 0.34 -1.91
N PRO A 58 -12.03 -0.87 -1.95
CA PRO A 58 -10.73 -1.11 -2.55
C PRO A 58 -10.75 -0.59 -3.99
N LEU A 59 -9.68 0.12 -4.37
CA LEU A 59 -9.55 0.58 -5.76
C LEU A 59 -9.56 -0.64 -6.68
N PRO A 60 -10.35 -0.61 -7.78
CA PRO A 60 -10.43 -1.73 -8.69
C PRO A 60 -9.06 -2.03 -9.32
N GLU A 61 -8.84 -3.27 -9.69
CA GLU A 61 -7.64 -3.63 -10.44
C GLU A 61 -7.67 -2.99 -11.83
N LEU A 62 -6.62 -2.28 -12.21
CA LEU A 62 -6.50 -1.72 -13.54
C LEU A 62 -6.12 -2.84 -14.52
N THR A 63 -7.06 -3.26 -15.36
CA THR A 63 -6.90 -4.31 -16.37
C THR A 63 -7.40 -3.84 -17.74
N PHE A 64 -6.83 -4.40 -18.81
CA PHE A 64 -7.15 -4.05 -20.18
C PHE A 64 -7.77 -5.21 -20.97
N LYS A 65 -8.05 -6.35 -20.30
CA LYS A 65 -8.61 -7.58 -20.91
C LYS A 65 -9.95 -7.40 -21.63
N HIS A 66 -10.67 -6.32 -21.30
CA HIS A 66 -11.93 -5.95 -21.97
C HIS A 66 -11.74 -5.28 -23.32
N GLN A 67 -10.51 -4.93 -23.68
CA GLN A 67 -10.17 -4.28 -24.95
C GLN A 67 -9.73 -5.31 -25.99
N SER A 68 -9.79 -4.91 -27.29
CA SER A 68 -9.34 -5.76 -28.38
C SER A 68 -7.83 -6.02 -28.28
N ILE A 69 -7.44 -7.28 -28.46
CA ILE A 69 -6.05 -7.69 -28.54
C ILE A 69 -5.42 -7.21 -29.85
N ILE A 70 -4.09 -7.07 -29.82
CA ILE A 70 -3.27 -6.81 -31.01
C ILE A 70 -2.43 -8.05 -31.27
N GLN A 71 -2.67 -8.68 -32.39
CA GLN A 71 -1.95 -9.85 -32.84
C GLN A 71 -0.69 -9.42 -33.59
N LEU A 72 0.50 -9.80 -33.10
CA LEU A 72 1.78 -9.52 -33.72
C LEU A 72 2.35 -10.77 -34.36
N ASP A 73 2.72 -10.70 -35.64
CA ASP A 73 3.35 -11.77 -36.37
C ASP A 73 4.83 -11.93 -35.96
N VAL A 74 5.02 -12.35 -34.70
CA VAL A 74 6.29 -12.67 -34.07
C VAL A 74 6.14 -13.94 -33.24
N GLU A 75 7.25 -14.64 -32.99
CA GLU A 75 7.28 -15.84 -32.16
C GLU A 75 7.06 -15.54 -30.68
N ARG A 76 7.61 -14.40 -30.19
CA ARG A 76 7.55 -14.03 -28.77
C ARG A 76 7.56 -12.54 -28.56
N ILE A 77 7.02 -12.12 -27.41
CA ILE A 77 7.01 -10.73 -26.96
C ILE A 77 7.76 -10.64 -25.63
N GLN A 78 8.71 -9.72 -25.56
CA GLN A 78 9.46 -9.41 -24.34
C GLN A 78 9.00 -8.05 -23.79
N ILE A 79 8.60 -8.01 -22.52
CA ILE A 79 8.27 -6.76 -21.83
C ILE A 79 9.47 -6.37 -20.99
N ILE A 80 10.02 -5.19 -21.23
CA ILE A 80 11.24 -4.69 -20.62
C ILE A 80 10.95 -3.34 -19.97
N ASN A 81 11.24 -3.21 -18.69
CA ASN A 81 11.13 -1.94 -17.98
C ASN A 81 12.54 -1.36 -17.75
N GLU A 82 12.91 -0.37 -18.55
CA GLU A 82 14.17 0.38 -18.41
C GLU A 82 14.04 1.57 -17.44
N PHE A 83 12.81 1.97 -17.10
CA PHE A 83 12.59 3.08 -16.18
C PHE A 83 12.92 2.67 -14.75
N LYS A 84 13.88 3.38 -14.15
CA LYS A 84 14.25 3.20 -12.73
C LYS A 84 13.62 4.31 -11.91
N MET A 85 12.77 3.94 -10.94
CA MET A 85 12.16 4.89 -10.02
C MET A 85 13.23 5.57 -9.17
N PRO A 86 13.29 6.92 -9.12
CA PRO A 86 14.27 7.64 -8.32
C PRO A 86 14.04 7.55 -6.80
N PHE A 87 12.82 7.19 -6.35
CA PHE A 87 12.40 7.10 -4.94
C PHE A 87 12.65 8.40 -4.14
N ARG A 88 12.66 9.55 -4.79
CA ARG A 88 12.90 10.87 -4.17
C ARG A 88 12.12 11.95 -4.87
N SER A 89 11.79 13.00 -4.12
CA SER A 89 11.14 14.19 -4.65
C SER A 89 11.91 14.76 -5.86
N PRO A 90 11.20 15.26 -6.89
CA PRO A 90 9.74 15.42 -6.99
C PRO A 90 9.00 14.15 -7.45
N ASN A 91 9.69 13.04 -7.63
CA ASN A 91 9.12 11.78 -8.09
C ASN A 91 8.33 11.07 -6.98
N VAL A 92 7.08 10.68 -7.29
CA VAL A 92 6.14 10.07 -6.33
C VAL A 92 5.46 8.80 -6.89
N GLU A 93 5.94 8.24 -7.99
CA GLU A 93 5.36 7.03 -8.61
C GLU A 93 5.35 5.81 -7.67
N HIS A 94 6.22 5.76 -6.68
CA HIS A 94 6.27 4.71 -5.65
C HIS A 94 5.19 4.86 -4.58
N LEU A 95 4.51 6.00 -4.51
CA LEU A 95 3.44 6.30 -3.55
C LEU A 95 2.04 6.11 -4.15
N VAL A 96 1.93 6.05 -5.49
CA VAL A 96 0.63 5.90 -6.14
C VAL A 96 0.14 4.44 -6.07
N PRO A 97 -1.18 4.19 -5.99
CA PRO A 97 -1.74 2.84 -5.88
C PRO A 97 -1.29 1.90 -7.01
N ILE A 98 -1.12 2.43 -8.20
CA ILE A 98 -0.55 1.73 -9.34
C ILE A 98 0.31 2.70 -10.16
N SER A 99 1.58 2.34 -10.41
CA SER A 99 2.48 3.20 -11.19
C SER A 99 2.18 3.15 -12.69
N PRO A 100 2.50 4.21 -13.45
CA PRO A 100 2.38 4.18 -14.91
C PRO A 100 3.20 3.07 -15.58
N GLY A 101 4.38 2.76 -15.03
CA GLY A 101 5.22 1.66 -15.53
C GLY A 101 4.55 0.30 -15.38
N ALA A 102 4.09 -0.04 -14.16
CA ALA A 102 3.36 -1.29 -13.92
C ALA A 102 2.07 -1.39 -14.74
N SER A 103 1.39 -0.26 -14.95
CA SER A 103 0.19 -0.21 -15.81
C SER A 103 0.52 -0.50 -17.28
N ALA A 104 1.68 -0.01 -17.77
CA ALA A 104 2.13 -0.29 -19.13
C ALA A 104 2.55 -1.76 -19.31
N GLU A 105 3.21 -2.36 -18.31
CA GLU A 105 3.52 -3.81 -18.32
C GLU A 105 2.25 -4.64 -18.40
N ARG A 106 1.24 -4.30 -17.59
CA ARG A 106 -0.07 -4.97 -17.62
C ARG A 106 -0.76 -4.77 -18.96
N TRP A 107 -0.74 -3.55 -19.50
CA TRP A 107 -1.32 -3.28 -20.82
C TRP A 107 -0.69 -4.19 -21.89
N ALA A 108 0.63 -4.28 -21.93
CA ALA A 108 1.32 -5.14 -22.89
C ALA A 108 0.93 -6.61 -22.71
N SER A 109 0.85 -7.09 -21.48
CA SER A 109 0.46 -8.47 -21.17
C SER A 109 -1.00 -8.77 -21.51
N ASP A 110 -1.90 -7.81 -21.36
CA ASP A 110 -3.33 -7.99 -21.63
C ASP A 110 -3.66 -7.85 -23.13
N ILE A 111 -2.94 -7.01 -23.87
CA ILE A 111 -3.30 -6.58 -25.23
C ILE A 111 -2.47 -7.29 -26.32
N LEU A 112 -1.15 -7.43 -26.11
CA LEU A 112 -0.28 -7.96 -27.14
C LEU A 112 -0.27 -9.49 -27.15
N ARG A 113 -0.41 -10.10 -28.35
CA ARG A 113 -0.37 -11.57 -28.52
C ARG A 113 0.57 -11.93 -29.68
N PRO A 114 1.56 -12.79 -29.45
CA PRO A 114 2.38 -13.32 -30.53
C PRO A 114 1.59 -14.42 -31.26
N ILE A 115 1.60 -14.37 -32.60
CA ILE A 115 0.94 -15.36 -33.45
C ILE A 115 1.87 -15.91 -34.57
N GLY A 116 3.07 -15.34 -34.74
CA GLY A 116 4.05 -15.78 -35.72
C GLY A 116 4.94 -16.91 -35.24
N GLN A 117 5.76 -17.42 -36.14
CA GLN A 117 6.71 -18.52 -35.87
C GLN A 117 8.16 -18.06 -35.84
N SER A 118 8.43 -16.78 -36.10
CA SER A 118 9.77 -16.20 -36.12
C SER A 118 9.74 -14.75 -35.66
N GLY A 119 10.89 -14.23 -35.23
CA GLY A 119 11.04 -12.84 -34.81
C GLY A 119 10.65 -12.58 -33.35
N ILE A 120 11.01 -11.43 -32.86
CA ILE A 120 10.82 -11.02 -31.48
C ILE A 120 10.27 -9.58 -31.45
N ALA A 121 9.24 -9.33 -30.68
CA ALA A 121 8.82 -7.99 -30.30
C ALA A 121 9.33 -7.63 -28.92
N GLN A 122 9.91 -6.45 -28.75
CA GLN A 122 10.32 -5.91 -27.46
C GLN A 122 9.46 -4.70 -27.13
N PHE A 123 8.65 -4.80 -26.07
CA PHE A 123 7.88 -3.68 -25.52
C PHE A 123 8.68 -3.07 -24.38
N VAL A 124 9.31 -1.92 -24.64
CA VAL A 124 10.28 -1.31 -23.74
C VAL A 124 9.70 -0.05 -23.13
N ILE A 125 9.52 -0.06 -21.82
CA ILE A 125 9.05 1.10 -21.05
C ILE A 125 10.26 1.95 -20.70
N THR A 126 10.34 3.15 -21.26
CA THR A 126 11.46 4.09 -21.05
C THR A 126 11.17 5.15 -20.01
N ASN A 127 9.88 5.40 -19.71
CA ASN A 127 9.45 6.30 -18.65
C ASN A 127 8.11 5.83 -18.09
N GLY A 128 7.98 5.85 -16.75
CA GLY A 128 6.76 5.49 -16.01
C GLY A 128 6.60 6.38 -14.77
N SER A 129 6.87 7.69 -14.91
CA SER A 129 7.00 8.63 -13.78
C SER A 129 5.68 9.27 -13.35
N VAL A 130 5.64 9.64 -12.07
CA VAL A 130 4.66 10.59 -11.52
C VAL A 130 5.42 11.68 -10.78
N ILE A 131 5.30 12.91 -11.24
CA ILE A 131 5.99 14.07 -10.67
C ILE A 131 5.00 14.93 -9.90
N ARG A 132 5.35 15.31 -8.68
CA ARG A 132 4.64 16.28 -7.86
C ARG A 132 5.24 17.67 -8.09
N GLU A 133 4.38 18.63 -8.41
CA GLU A 133 4.71 20.04 -8.51
C GLU A 133 3.92 20.81 -7.45
N ASP A 134 4.60 21.54 -6.57
CA ASP A 134 3.94 22.40 -5.59
C ASP A 134 3.53 23.70 -6.31
N LEU A 135 2.25 24.03 -6.28
CA LEU A 135 1.71 25.22 -6.92
C LEU A 135 1.83 26.43 -6.00
N LYS A 136 2.22 27.57 -6.54
CA LYS A 136 2.23 28.84 -5.80
C LYS A 136 0.81 29.27 -5.48
N ILE A 137 0.48 29.40 -4.20
CA ILE A 137 -0.80 29.94 -3.72
C ILE A 137 -0.75 31.46 -3.93
N GLN A 138 -1.63 32.01 -4.76
CA GLN A 138 -1.79 33.47 -4.86
C GLN A 138 -2.64 33.95 -3.66
N LYS A 139 -1.95 34.49 -2.65
CA LYS A 139 -2.60 35.15 -1.50
C LYS A 139 -3.04 36.55 -1.95
N GLY A 140 -4.23 36.66 -2.50
CA GLY A 140 -4.89 37.95 -2.76
C GLY A 140 -6.01 38.22 -1.75
N ILE A 141 -6.49 39.48 -1.67
CA ILE A 141 -7.57 39.91 -0.78
C ILE A 141 -8.88 39.09 -0.97
N LYS A 142 -9.06 38.44 -2.12
CA LYS A 142 -10.14 37.50 -2.41
C LYS A 142 -9.90 36.07 -1.89
N GLY A 143 -8.69 35.74 -1.37
CA GLY A 143 -8.28 34.38 -0.97
C GLY A 143 -8.69 33.98 0.45
N ILE A 144 -9.43 34.82 1.18
CA ILE A 144 -9.77 34.54 2.59
C ILE A 144 -10.74 33.34 2.73
N PHE A 145 -11.39 32.91 1.64
CA PHE A 145 -12.34 31.80 1.62
C PHE A 145 -12.14 30.77 0.48
N SER A 146 -11.03 30.82 -0.26
CA SER A 146 -10.77 29.83 -1.31
C SER A 146 -9.80 28.76 -0.83
N ILE A 147 -10.24 27.51 -0.89
CA ILE A 147 -9.37 26.35 -0.70
C ILE A 147 -8.57 26.18 -1.99
N ASP A 148 -7.32 26.62 -1.99
CA ASP A 148 -6.47 26.60 -3.16
C ASP A 148 -5.91 25.21 -3.46
N GLN A 149 -5.72 24.92 -4.76
CA GLN A 149 -5.03 23.72 -5.19
C GLN A 149 -3.53 23.92 -4.98
N SER A 150 -2.96 23.16 -4.04
CA SER A 150 -1.56 23.35 -3.63
C SER A 150 -0.58 22.44 -4.35
N LYS A 151 -1.05 21.35 -4.95
CA LYS A 151 -0.20 20.32 -5.58
C LYS A 151 -0.75 19.91 -6.93
N ARG A 152 0.14 19.78 -7.92
CA ARG A 152 -0.16 19.15 -9.22
C ARG A 152 0.62 17.86 -9.33
N PHE A 153 -0.04 16.81 -9.79
CA PHE A 153 0.61 15.54 -10.12
C PHE A 153 0.57 15.36 -11.63
N LYS A 154 1.73 15.10 -12.24
CA LYS A 154 1.88 14.84 -13.67
C LYS A 154 2.38 13.41 -13.85
N ALA A 155 1.54 12.54 -14.39
CA ALA A 155 1.90 11.18 -14.77
C ALA A 155 2.32 11.15 -16.25
N THR A 156 3.38 10.39 -16.54
CA THR A 156 3.92 10.24 -17.90
C THR A 156 4.27 8.78 -18.12
N VAL A 157 3.95 8.26 -19.31
CA VAL A 157 4.39 6.95 -19.79
C VAL A 157 4.97 7.10 -21.20
N ASN A 158 6.18 6.56 -21.41
CA ASN A 158 6.82 6.50 -22.71
C ASN A 158 7.23 5.06 -22.99
N VAL A 159 6.88 4.56 -24.15
CA VAL A 159 7.18 3.20 -24.58
C VAL A 159 7.70 3.21 -26.01
N ARG A 160 8.63 2.32 -26.30
CA ARG A 160 8.99 1.93 -27.66
C ARG A 160 8.66 0.44 -27.85
N LEU A 161 8.02 0.12 -28.95
CA LEU A 161 7.80 -1.25 -29.41
C LEU A 161 8.75 -1.50 -30.59
N GLU A 162 9.64 -2.46 -30.45
CA GLU A 162 10.64 -2.84 -31.42
C GLU A 162 10.31 -4.24 -31.93
N ILE A 163 10.30 -4.44 -33.25
CA ILE A 163 10.11 -5.75 -33.87
C ILE A 163 11.40 -6.09 -34.63
N PHE A 164 11.94 -7.26 -34.32
CA PHE A 164 13.10 -7.85 -34.96
C PHE A 164 12.65 -9.09 -35.74
N LYS A 165 12.60 -9.01 -37.05
CA LYS A 165 12.18 -10.11 -37.92
C LYS A 165 12.89 -10.00 -39.28
N ASP A 166 13.26 -11.13 -39.88
CA ASP A 166 13.83 -11.25 -41.24
C ASP A 166 15.03 -10.32 -41.46
N GLN A 167 15.95 -10.26 -40.49
CA GLN A 167 17.13 -9.36 -40.49
C GLN A 167 16.79 -7.86 -40.49
N GLY A 168 15.51 -7.50 -40.34
CA GLY A 168 15.04 -6.14 -40.22
C GLY A 168 14.68 -5.73 -38.80
N LYS A 169 14.63 -4.42 -38.57
CA LYS A 169 14.15 -3.83 -37.31
C LYS A 169 13.12 -2.73 -37.63
N SER A 170 11.96 -2.85 -37.02
CA SER A 170 10.92 -1.81 -37.05
C SER A 170 10.68 -1.28 -35.66
N ILE A 171 10.45 0.03 -35.52
CA ILE A 171 10.29 0.69 -34.22
C ILE A 171 9.13 1.67 -34.29
N VAL A 172 8.23 1.59 -33.31
CA VAL A 172 7.24 2.65 -33.02
C VAL A 172 7.40 3.13 -31.59
N ARG A 173 6.96 4.37 -31.34
CA ARG A 173 6.99 5.00 -30.02
C ARG A 173 5.62 5.56 -29.69
N ALA A 174 5.20 5.38 -28.46
CA ALA A 174 4.02 6.02 -27.92
C ALA A 174 4.36 6.75 -26.63
N SER A 175 3.82 7.94 -26.49
CA SER A 175 3.98 8.78 -25.31
C SER A 175 2.64 9.35 -24.90
N ALA A 176 2.36 9.31 -23.57
CA ALA A 176 1.20 9.95 -23.00
C ALA A 176 1.58 10.68 -21.71
N SER A 177 0.89 11.79 -21.46
CA SER A 177 1.02 12.53 -20.22
C SER A 177 -0.35 13.07 -19.77
N ARG A 178 -0.61 13.04 -18.46
CA ARG A 178 -1.81 13.59 -17.82
C ARG A 178 -1.44 14.28 -16.54
N SER A 179 -2.18 15.33 -16.19
CA SER A 179 -2.00 16.05 -14.94
C SER A 179 -3.32 16.12 -14.18
N GLN A 180 -3.20 16.13 -12.85
CA GLN A 180 -4.30 16.32 -11.93
C GLN A 180 -3.83 17.22 -10.77
N THR A 181 -4.64 18.20 -10.41
CA THR A 181 -4.39 19.03 -9.23
C THR A 181 -5.11 18.46 -8.02
N LEU A 182 -4.53 18.67 -6.85
CA LEU A 182 -5.07 18.23 -5.56
C LEU A 182 -5.20 19.46 -4.66
N ARG A 183 -6.31 19.52 -3.92
CA ARG A 183 -6.55 20.55 -2.92
C ARG A 183 -5.69 20.28 -1.68
N GLU A 184 -5.39 21.34 -0.94
CA GLU A 184 -4.57 21.26 0.27
C GLU A 184 -5.24 20.41 1.37
N ASP A 185 -6.55 20.47 1.46
CA ASP A 185 -7.38 19.77 2.47
C ASP A 185 -7.79 18.34 2.05
N ALA A 186 -7.23 17.80 0.98
CA ALA A 186 -7.59 16.47 0.48
C ALA A 186 -7.16 15.37 1.46
N SER A 187 -8.11 14.50 1.81
CA SER A 187 -7.82 13.32 2.62
C SER A 187 -6.92 12.32 1.87
N PRO A 188 -6.18 11.43 2.58
CA PRO A 188 -5.36 10.41 1.96
C PRO A 188 -6.15 9.49 1.00
N ASN A 189 -7.39 9.15 1.35
CA ASN A 189 -8.27 8.35 0.50
C ASN A 189 -8.63 9.08 -0.80
N LEU A 190 -8.95 10.37 -0.72
CA LEU A 190 -9.22 11.19 -1.90
C LEU A 190 -7.98 11.29 -2.78
N GLN A 191 -6.80 11.48 -2.20
CA GLN A 191 -5.53 11.51 -2.92
C GLN A 191 -5.27 10.19 -3.66
N SER A 192 -5.44 9.05 -3.01
CA SER A 192 -5.26 7.73 -3.63
C SER A 192 -6.22 7.50 -4.80
N ARG A 193 -7.50 7.88 -4.66
CA ARG A 193 -8.48 7.80 -5.76
C ARG A 193 -8.11 8.71 -6.93
N LEU A 194 -7.67 9.93 -6.65
CA LEU A 194 -7.26 10.86 -7.69
C LEU A 194 -6.03 10.36 -8.45
N TRP A 195 -5.06 9.76 -7.77
CA TRP A 195 -3.90 9.14 -8.40
C TRP A 195 -4.28 7.94 -9.28
N TYR A 196 -5.17 7.08 -8.77
CA TYR A 196 -5.68 5.95 -9.54
C TYR A 196 -6.33 6.44 -10.84
N HIS A 197 -7.27 7.38 -10.76
CA HIS A 197 -7.92 7.94 -11.94
C HIS A 197 -6.97 8.72 -12.86
N LEU A 198 -5.91 9.32 -12.32
CA LEU A 198 -4.88 9.96 -13.13
C LEU A 198 -4.17 8.93 -14.02
N VAL A 199 -3.76 7.79 -13.45
CA VAL A 199 -3.11 6.71 -14.19
C VAL A 199 -4.08 6.03 -15.15
N GLU A 200 -5.33 5.80 -14.76
CA GLU A 200 -6.37 5.26 -15.64
C GLU A 200 -6.54 6.12 -16.91
N ARG A 201 -6.70 7.45 -16.75
CA ARG A 201 -6.83 8.38 -17.89
C ARG A 201 -5.54 8.46 -18.71
N LEU A 202 -4.38 8.37 -18.07
CA LEU A 202 -3.10 8.29 -18.75
C LEU A 202 -3.06 7.08 -19.67
N MET A 203 -3.39 5.90 -19.15
CA MET A 203 -3.35 4.64 -19.89
C MET A 203 -4.38 4.59 -21.03
N LYS A 204 -5.55 5.18 -20.87
CA LYS A 204 -6.52 5.35 -21.96
C LYS A 204 -5.95 6.19 -23.11
N SER A 205 -5.12 7.18 -22.82
CA SER A 205 -4.47 8.00 -23.85
C SER A 205 -3.29 7.28 -24.48
N PHE A 206 -2.52 6.55 -23.69
CA PHE A 206 -1.44 5.70 -24.13
C PHE A 206 -1.93 4.60 -25.10
N ASP A 207 -3.00 3.87 -24.71
CA ASP A 207 -3.60 2.82 -25.55
C ASP A 207 -3.96 3.35 -26.93
N ARG A 208 -4.66 4.47 -26.98
CA ARG A 208 -5.05 5.09 -28.26
C ARG A 208 -3.83 5.45 -29.12
N GLU A 209 -2.81 6.04 -28.53
CA GLU A 209 -1.58 6.43 -29.22
C GLU A 209 -0.80 5.20 -29.70
N MET A 210 -0.61 4.20 -28.84
CA MET A 210 0.11 2.98 -29.19
C MET A 210 -0.58 2.22 -30.32
N ARG A 211 -1.91 2.09 -30.29
CA ARG A 211 -2.70 1.47 -31.35
C ARG A 211 -2.58 2.25 -32.65
N HIS A 212 -2.61 3.57 -32.59
CA HIS A 212 -2.41 4.43 -33.76
C HIS A 212 -1.04 4.19 -34.39
N GLN A 213 0.02 4.19 -33.57
CA GLN A 213 1.39 3.96 -34.05
C GLN A 213 1.58 2.58 -34.69
N ILE A 214 1.02 1.53 -34.03
CA ILE A 214 1.08 0.16 -34.55
C ILE A 214 0.33 0.07 -35.88
N ASN A 215 -0.89 0.54 -35.95
CA ASN A 215 -1.73 0.46 -37.15
C ASN A 215 -1.16 1.27 -38.33
N THR A 216 -0.42 2.32 -38.04
CA THR A 216 0.17 3.19 -39.07
C THR A 216 1.49 2.63 -39.61
N HIS A 217 2.36 2.16 -38.72
CA HIS A 217 3.76 1.88 -39.03
C HIS A 217 4.16 0.41 -38.97
N LEU A 218 3.34 -0.45 -38.35
CA LEU A 218 3.62 -1.88 -38.20
C LEU A 218 2.62 -2.78 -38.93
N LYS A 219 1.92 -2.26 -39.92
CA LYS A 219 0.96 -3.04 -40.77
C LYS A 219 1.49 -4.38 -41.24
N PRO A 220 2.75 -4.52 -41.71
CA PRO A 220 3.27 -5.82 -42.15
C PRO A 220 3.38 -6.88 -41.03
N TYR A 221 3.30 -6.46 -39.76
CA TYR A 221 3.49 -7.32 -38.60
C TYR A 221 2.22 -7.53 -37.77
N ILE A 222 1.06 -7.08 -38.23
CA ILE A 222 -0.23 -7.25 -37.54
C ILE A 222 -1.22 -7.99 -38.42
N SER A 223 -2.09 -8.77 -37.76
CA SER A 223 -3.20 -9.52 -38.40
C SER A 223 -4.53 -8.96 -37.98
#